data_848570e6cf193062ac77f05bdca8e708
#
_entry.id   848570e6cf193062ac77f05bdca8e708
#
_cell.length_a   1.000
_cell.length_b   1.000
_cell.length_c   1.000
_cell.angle_alpha   90.00
_cell.angle_beta   90.00
_cell.angle_gamma   90.00
#
_symmetry.space_group_name_H-M   'P 1'
#
loop_
_entity.id
_entity.type
_entity.pdbx_description
1 polymer ?
#
loop_
_entity_poly.entity_id
_entity_poly.type
_entity_poly.pdbx_seq_one_letter_code
_entity_poly.pdbx_strand_id
1 'polypeptide(L)'
;VDIESIFIIQNIISTLTKQGKALLIMTGNLENAIMMSSNVYRLNADGLKKIDIVEDEDNQEEKHEKTIKEEKTLNEENEEDPPLNLAQFRFEKIPVKFDDKIILLDPTEIDFIESSEGVSNVHVKGEVFPCSYTLNQLFDRLYPFGFFRSHRSYIVNLQKVREVITWTRNSYSLILDDSKKSSVPLSKGKLNELKEIIRM
;
A
#
# COMPACT_ATOMS: atom_id res chain seq x y z
N VAL A 1 9.71 -8.81 14.01
CA VAL A 1 9.47 -10.27 14.07
C VAL A 1 9.87 -10.81 12.72
N ASP A 2 10.71 -11.84 12.68
CA ASP A 2 11.15 -12.46 11.44
C ASP A 2 10.01 -13.30 10.80
N ILE A 3 10.14 -13.62 9.54
CA ILE A 3 9.12 -14.33 8.75
C ILE A 3 8.86 -15.74 9.32
N GLU A 4 9.90 -16.41 9.83
CA GLU A 4 9.76 -17.74 10.42
C GLU A 4 8.91 -17.71 11.70
N SER A 5 9.11 -16.68 12.54
CA SER A 5 8.30 -16.48 13.75
C SER A 5 6.83 -16.19 13.42
N ILE A 6 6.54 -15.42 12.37
CA ILE A 6 5.17 -15.15 11.92
C ILE A 6 4.50 -16.45 11.46
N PHE A 7 5.21 -17.30 10.72
CA PHE A 7 4.69 -18.60 10.28
C PHE A 7 4.32 -19.52 11.44
N ILE A 8 5.18 -19.59 12.46
CA ILE A 8 4.92 -20.37 13.66
C ILE A 8 3.67 -19.86 14.39
N ILE A 9 3.54 -18.55 14.55
CA ILE A 9 2.39 -17.93 15.20
C ILE A 9 1.10 -18.23 14.43
N GLN A 10 1.10 -18.14 13.09
CA GLN A 10 -0.07 -18.44 12.27
C GLN A 10 -0.50 -19.91 12.37
N ASN A 11 0.45 -20.85 12.40
CA ASN A 11 0.15 -22.25 12.62
C ASN A 11 -0.49 -22.50 14.00
N ILE A 12 -0.02 -21.81 15.02
CA ILE A 12 -0.60 -21.86 16.39
C ILE A 12 -2.02 -21.30 16.37
N ILE A 13 -2.23 -20.12 15.76
CA ILE A 13 -3.56 -19.49 15.62
C ILE A 13 -4.52 -20.45 14.91
N SER A 14 -4.12 -21.01 13.76
CA SER A 14 -4.94 -21.96 12.99
C SER A 14 -5.30 -23.20 13.80
N THR A 15 -4.36 -23.72 14.58
CA THR A 15 -4.59 -24.90 15.42
C THR A 15 -5.58 -24.60 16.55
N LEU A 16 -5.42 -23.47 17.23
CA LEU A 16 -6.26 -23.08 18.33
C LEU A 16 -7.68 -22.72 17.89
N THR A 17 -7.83 -22.05 16.75
CA THR A 17 -9.16 -21.73 16.18
C THR A 17 -9.90 -22.99 15.72
N LYS A 18 -9.22 -23.98 15.15
CA LYS A 18 -9.81 -25.29 14.84
C LYS A 18 -10.30 -26.03 16.08
N GLN A 19 -9.69 -25.77 17.24
CA GLN A 19 -10.12 -26.29 18.54
C GLN A 19 -11.27 -25.48 19.17
N GLY A 20 -11.82 -24.48 18.45
CA GLY A 20 -12.92 -23.64 18.95
C GLY A 20 -12.50 -22.59 19.98
N LYS A 21 -11.22 -22.29 20.11
CA LYS A 21 -10.73 -21.28 21.06
C LYS A 21 -10.81 -19.87 20.46
N ALA A 22 -11.26 -18.92 21.27
CA ALA A 22 -11.18 -17.51 20.94
C ALA A 22 -9.78 -16.98 21.23
N LEU A 23 -9.22 -16.19 20.30
CA LEU A 23 -7.89 -15.62 20.40
C LEU A 23 -7.97 -14.12 20.26
N LEU A 24 -7.29 -13.40 21.16
CA LEU A 24 -7.05 -11.97 21.05
C LEU A 24 -5.55 -11.74 20.89
N ILE A 25 -5.17 -11.12 19.78
CA ILE A 25 -3.78 -10.83 19.46
C ILE A 25 -3.60 -9.31 19.43
N MET A 26 -2.61 -8.81 20.16
CA MET A 26 -2.23 -7.40 20.13
C MET A 26 -0.85 -7.26 19.50
N THR A 27 -0.74 -6.38 18.51
CA THR A 27 0.52 -6.08 17.83
C THR A 27 0.61 -4.59 17.53
N GLY A 28 1.83 -4.04 17.54
CA GLY A 28 2.09 -2.67 17.09
C GLY A 28 2.27 -2.55 15.57
N ASN A 29 2.26 -3.68 14.84
CA ASN A 29 2.45 -3.70 13.40
C ASN A 29 1.14 -4.10 12.71
N LEU A 30 0.63 -3.19 11.87
CA LEU A 30 -0.63 -3.39 11.13
C LEU A 30 -0.55 -4.54 10.13
N GLU A 31 0.60 -4.73 9.48
CA GLU A 31 0.81 -5.81 8.52
C GLU A 31 0.65 -7.18 9.18
N ASN A 32 1.30 -7.35 10.34
CA ASN A 32 1.17 -8.57 11.13
C ASN A 32 -0.28 -8.82 11.55
N ALA A 33 -1.02 -7.77 11.94
CA ALA A 33 -2.42 -7.90 12.31
C ALA A 33 -3.27 -8.39 11.14
N ILE A 34 -3.11 -7.81 9.95
CA ILE A 34 -3.83 -8.17 8.72
C ILE A 34 -3.47 -9.59 8.27
N MET A 35 -2.21 -10.00 8.40
CA MET A 35 -1.78 -11.36 8.07
C MET A 35 -2.36 -12.42 9.01
N MET A 36 -2.60 -12.06 10.28
CA MET A 36 -3.05 -13.02 11.29
C MET A 36 -4.57 -13.18 11.37
N SER A 37 -5.36 -12.18 10.93
CA SER A 37 -6.81 -12.21 11.08
C SER A 37 -7.51 -11.31 10.06
N SER A 38 -8.72 -11.71 9.64
CA SER A 38 -9.66 -10.86 8.91
C SER A 38 -10.40 -9.87 9.81
N ASN A 39 -10.40 -10.08 11.13
CA ASN A 39 -11.04 -9.21 12.11
C ASN A 39 -9.97 -8.37 12.83
N VAL A 40 -9.60 -7.25 12.24
CA VAL A 40 -8.58 -6.35 12.77
C VAL A 40 -9.22 -5.08 13.34
N TYR A 41 -8.78 -4.70 14.52
CA TYR A 41 -9.22 -3.47 15.20
C TYR A 41 -8.00 -2.61 15.52
N ARG A 42 -8.16 -1.30 15.38
CA ARG A 42 -7.17 -0.32 15.81
C ARG A 42 -7.62 0.29 17.13
N LEU A 43 -6.72 0.29 18.12
CA LEU A 43 -6.92 1.00 19.38
C LEU A 43 -6.20 2.35 19.32
N ASN A 44 -6.96 3.43 19.42
CA ASN A 44 -6.47 4.81 19.49
C ASN A 44 -6.96 5.48 20.77
N ALA A 45 -6.56 6.74 20.98
CA ALA A 45 -7.08 7.55 22.09
C ALA A 45 -8.62 7.71 22.06
N ASP A 46 -9.22 7.66 20.86
CA ASP A 46 -10.67 7.74 20.64
C ASP A 46 -11.40 6.39 20.81
N GLY A 47 -10.68 5.32 21.16
CA GLY A 47 -11.22 3.99 21.38
C GLY A 47 -10.86 2.96 20.30
N LEU A 48 -11.66 1.90 20.24
CA LEU A 48 -11.46 0.76 19.36
C LEU A 48 -12.23 0.94 18.04
N LYS A 49 -11.53 1.00 16.91
CA LYS A 49 -12.13 1.09 15.56
C LYS A 49 -11.82 -0.16 14.77
N LYS A 50 -12.85 -0.79 14.21
CA LYS A 50 -12.67 -1.92 13.29
C LYS A 50 -12.00 -1.42 12.01
N ILE A 51 -10.98 -2.13 11.59
CA ILE A 51 -10.42 -1.96 10.26
C ILE A 51 -11.21 -2.89 9.35
N ASP A 52 -12.08 -2.32 8.52
CA ASP A 52 -12.80 -3.11 7.53
C ASP A 52 -11.80 -3.59 6.48
N ILE A 53 -11.41 -4.84 6.62
CA ILE A 53 -10.75 -5.58 5.56
C ILE A 53 -11.90 -5.94 4.62
N VAL A 54 -12.29 -5.01 3.74
CA VAL A 54 -13.33 -5.25 2.75
C VAL A 54 -12.81 -6.37 1.86
N GLU A 55 -13.46 -7.51 1.93
CA GLU A 55 -13.45 -8.45 0.83
C GLU A 55 -14.10 -7.69 -0.33
N ASP A 56 -13.33 -7.35 -1.36
CA ASP A 56 -13.85 -6.72 -2.57
C ASP A 56 -14.85 -7.69 -3.22
N GLU A 57 -16.11 -7.64 -2.78
CA GLU A 57 -17.21 -8.01 -3.64
C GLU A 57 -17.45 -6.83 -4.58
N ASP A 58 -17.22 -7.08 -5.87
CA ASP A 58 -17.57 -6.19 -6.95
C ASP A 58 -18.94 -5.54 -6.72
N ASN A 59 -18.95 -4.24 -6.51
CA ASN A 59 -19.96 -3.26 -6.90
C ASN A 59 -20.03 -2.11 -5.88
N GLN A 60 -19.39 -1.02 -6.24
CA GLN A 60 -19.91 0.34 -6.04
C GLN A 60 -18.94 1.37 -6.65
N GLU A 61 -18.91 1.38 -7.97
CA GLU A 61 -18.81 2.65 -8.69
C GLU A 61 -20.14 3.36 -8.44
N GLU A 62 -20.10 4.46 -7.79
CA GLU A 62 -20.98 5.63 -7.77
C GLU A 62 -21.08 6.20 -6.35
N LYS A 63 -20.31 7.22 -6.10
CA LYS A 63 -20.62 8.44 -5.33
C LYS A 63 -19.39 9.05 -4.67
N HIS A 64 -18.56 9.71 -5.43
CA HIS A 64 -17.79 10.87 -4.98
C HIS A 64 -17.42 11.77 -6.17
N GLU A 65 -18.42 12.08 -6.98
CA GLU A 65 -18.37 13.22 -7.85
C GLU A 65 -19.26 14.32 -7.26
N LYS A 66 -18.73 15.10 -6.33
CA LYS A 66 -19.21 16.45 -6.00
C LYS A 66 -18.40 16.97 -4.82
N THR A 67 -17.32 17.61 -5.07
CA THR A 67 -16.81 18.81 -4.36
C THR A 67 -15.42 19.18 -4.90
N ILE A 68 -15.34 19.58 -6.17
CA ILE A 68 -14.24 20.41 -6.68
C ILE A 68 -14.90 21.42 -7.62
N LYS A 69 -15.54 22.39 -7.04
CA LYS A 69 -15.76 23.71 -7.66
C LYS A 69 -15.59 24.74 -6.56
N GLU A 70 -14.82 25.75 -6.91
CA GLU A 70 -14.56 26.98 -6.15
C GLU A 70 -13.33 26.96 -5.26
N GLU A 71 -12.21 27.29 -5.89
CA GLU A 71 -11.30 28.34 -5.47
C GLU A 71 -10.36 28.68 -6.62
N LYS A 72 -10.90 29.47 -7.55
CA LYS A 72 -10.11 30.39 -8.37
C LYS A 72 -10.21 31.71 -7.68
N THR A 73 -9.10 32.30 -7.24
CA THR A 73 -8.71 33.67 -7.52
C THR A 73 -7.55 34.13 -6.65
N LEU A 74 -6.67 34.84 -7.33
CA LEU A 74 -5.76 35.90 -6.89
C LEU A 74 -4.38 35.45 -6.34
N ASN A 75 -3.33 35.68 -7.13
CA ASN A 75 -2.51 36.87 -7.35
C ASN A 75 -1.40 36.52 -8.34
N GLU A 76 -1.28 37.18 -9.53
CA GLU A 76 -0.52 38.40 -9.84
C GLU A 76 0.86 38.41 -9.17
N GLU A 77 1.95 38.54 -9.82
CA GLU A 77 2.50 39.11 -11.07
C GLU A 77 3.97 38.67 -11.18
N ASN A 78 4.43 38.58 -12.44
CA ASN A 78 5.76 38.87 -12.95
C ASN A 78 6.71 37.72 -13.26
N GLU A 79 6.96 37.70 -14.47
CA GLU A 79 8.08 37.49 -15.38
C GLU A 79 7.74 36.46 -16.44
N GLU A 80 7.60 36.97 -17.68
CA GLU A 80 7.31 36.26 -18.90
C GLU A 80 8.53 35.42 -19.32
N ASP A 81 8.57 34.20 -18.85
CA ASP A 81 9.20 33.08 -19.57
C ASP A 81 8.15 32.45 -20.51
N PRO A 82 8.53 32.06 -21.73
CA PRO A 82 7.60 31.44 -22.67
C PRO A 82 6.94 30.25 -21.99
N PRO A 83 5.60 30.06 -22.14
CA PRO A 83 4.90 28.99 -21.45
C PRO A 83 5.53 27.64 -21.80
N LEU A 84 6.25 27.09 -20.86
CA LEU A 84 6.70 25.70 -20.92
C LEU A 84 5.46 24.85 -21.18
N ASN A 85 5.43 24.21 -22.34
CA ASN A 85 4.33 23.31 -22.70
C ASN A 85 4.42 22.06 -21.80
N LEU A 86 3.97 22.20 -20.55
CA LEU A 86 3.98 21.16 -19.50
C LEU A 86 3.27 19.88 -19.95
N ALA A 87 2.41 19.96 -20.96
CA ALA A 87 1.71 18.81 -21.53
C ALA A 87 2.63 17.84 -22.29
N GLN A 88 3.85 18.26 -22.66
CA GLN A 88 4.84 17.42 -23.36
C GLN A 88 5.98 16.94 -22.45
N PHE A 89 6.11 17.50 -21.24
CA PHE A 89 7.14 17.10 -20.30
C PHE A 89 6.66 15.97 -19.42
N ARG A 90 7.09 14.74 -19.72
CA ARG A 90 6.74 13.56 -18.91
C ARG A 90 7.70 13.46 -17.74
N PHE A 91 7.31 13.98 -16.59
CA PHE A 91 8.06 13.86 -15.36
C PHE A 91 7.70 12.56 -14.64
N GLU A 92 8.61 11.62 -14.62
CA GLU A 92 8.35 10.25 -14.15
C GLU A 92 8.73 10.01 -12.70
N LYS A 93 9.55 10.90 -12.10
CA LYS A 93 9.98 10.77 -10.71
C LYS A 93 8.88 11.15 -9.72
N ILE A 94 8.90 10.52 -8.57
CA ILE A 94 7.96 10.79 -7.47
C ILE A 94 8.60 11.77 -6.49
N PRO A 95 8.09 13.01 -6.38
CA PRO A 95 8.60 13.96 -5.40
C PRO A 95 8.08 13.59 -4.00
N VAL A 96 8.99 13.49 -3.04
CA VAL A 96 8.70 13.33 -1.62
C VAL A 96 9.38 14.44 -0.84
N LYS A 97 8.72 14.89 0.21
CA LYS A 97 9.29 15.91 1.10
C LYS A 97 9.90 15.21 2.32
N PHE A 98 11.19 15.41 2.52
CA PHE A 98 11.92 14.85 3.65
C PHE A 98 12.74 15.97 4.30
N ASP A 99 12.41 16.33 5.54
CA ASP A 99 12.90 17.53 6.22
C ASP A 99 12.70 18.79 5.35
N ASP A 100 13.77 19.56 5.10
CA ASP A 100 13.76 20.76 4.27
C ASP A 100 14.12 20.47 2.79
N LYS A 101 14.07 19.20 2.35
CA LYS A 101 14.47 18.79 1.01
C LYS A 101 13.31 18.14 0.27
N ILE A 102 13.30 18.32 -1.04
CA ILE A 102 12.47 17.54 -1.96
C ILE A 102 13.38 16.51 -2.60
N ILE A 103 13.06 15.24 -2.36
CA ILE A 103 13.75 14.11 -2.97
C ILE A 103 12.90 13.62 -4.14
N LEU A 104 13.52 13.41 -5.29
CA LEU A 104 12.90 12.93 -6.51
C LEU A 104 13.22 11.44 -6.68
N LEU A 105 12.30 10.58 -6.24
CA LEU A 105 12.48 9.13 -6.29
C LEU A 105 12.24 8.60 -7.70
N ASP A 106 13.16 7.77 -8.17
CA ASP A 106 12.98 7.03 -9.41
C ASP A 106 11.99 5.86 -9.17
N PRO A 107 10.99 5.66 -10.02
CA PRO A 107 10.07 4.52 -9.89
C PRO A 107 10.77 3.16 -9.75
N THR A 108 11.90 2.96 -10.44
CA THR A 108 12.65 1.70 -10.40
C THR A 108 13.31 1.42 -9.04
N GLU A 109 13.54 2.47 -8.23
CA GLU A 109 14.12 2.34 -6.90
C GLU A 109 13.08 2.01 -5.84
N ILE A 110 11.79 2.30 -6.10
CA ILE A 110 10.70 2.09 -5.14
C ILE A 110 10.42 0.58 -5.01
N ASP A 111 10.37 0.11 -3.77
CA ASP A 111 10.08 -1.27 -3.43
C ASP A 111 8.56 -1.50 -3.33
N PHE A 112 7.92 -0.72 -2.46
CA PHE A 112 6.47 -0.70 -2.27
C PHE A 112 6.03 0.60 -1.63
N ILE A 113 4.72 0.81 -1.56
CA ILE A 113 4.10 1.96 -0.91
C ILE A 113 3.00 1.44 0.00
N GLU A 114 2.96 1.96 1.22
CA GLU A 114 1.87 1.70 2.15
C GLU A 114 1.13 2.98 2.51
N SER A 115 -0.16 2.87 2.75
CA SER A 115 -0.94 3.96 3.33
C SER A 115 -1.20 3.67 4.81
N SER A 116 -0.65 4.50 5.68
CA SER A 116 -0.84 4.43 7.12
C SER A 116 -1.25 5.80 7.64
N GLU A 117 -2.33 5.85 8.44
CA GLU A 117 -2.84 7.10 9.04
C GLU A 117 -3.19 8.21 8.04
N GLY A 118 -3.56 7.83 6.82
CA GLY A 118 -3.87 8.79 5.75
C GLY A 118 -2.65 9.34 5.03
N VAL A 119 -1.45 8.91 5.40
CA VAL A 119 -0.19 9.26 4.74
C VAL A 119 0.29 8.09 3.89
N SER A 120 0.73 8.39 2.67
CA SER A 120 1.40 7.41 1.81
C SER A 120 2.89 7.39 2.12
N ASN A 121 3.40 6.24 2.53
CA ASN A 121 4.81 6.02 2.83
C ASN A 121 5.46 5.24 1.70
N VAL A 122 6.47 5.83 1.06
CA VAL A 122 7.20 5.23 -0.05
C VAL A 122 8.45 4.54 0.49
N HIS A 123 8.58 3.24 0.26
CA HIS A 123 9.72 2.44 0.70
C HIS A 123 10.73 2.27 -0.42
N VAL A 124 11.98 2.65 -0.14
CA VAL A 124 13.11 2.61 -1.10
C VAL A 124 14.34 2.09 -0.38
N LYS A 125 14.84 0.92 -0.76
CA LYS A 125 16.10 0.33 -0.21
C LYS A 125 16.14 0.29 1.33
N GLY A 126 14.98 0.09 1.96
CA GLY A 126 14.85 0.02 3.41
C GLY A 126 14.67 1.35 4.13
N GLU A 127 14.66 2.47 3.43
CA GLU A 127 14.28 3.80 3.92
C GLU A 127 12.81 4.07 3.61
N VAL A 128 12.18 4.95 4.40
CA VAL A 128 10.76 5.28 4.29
C VAL A 128 10.60 6.79 4.10
N PHE A 129 9.90 7.18 3.04
CA PHE A 129 9.68 8.57 2.68
C PHE A 129 8.17 8.88 2.70
N PRO A 130 7.69 9.77 3.58
CA PRO A 130 6.30 10.21 3.55
C PRO A 130 6.04 11.02 2.28
N CYS A 131 4.92 10.75 1.63
CA CYS A 131 4.52 11.38 0.39
C CYS A 131 3.16 12.05 0.54
N SER A 132 3.02 13.25 -0.05
CA SER A 132 1.76 14.01 -0.03
C SER A 132 0.73 13.50 -1.03
N TYR A 133 1.13 12.69 -2.01
CA TYR A 133 0.19 12.08 -2.93
C TYR A 133 -0.61 10.96 -2.26
N THR A 134 -1.87 10.86 -2.61
CA THR A 134 -2.71 9.73 -2.21
C THR A 134 -2.23 8.43 -2.86
N LEU A 135 -2.59 7.29 -2.26
CA LEU A 135 -2.22 5.99 -2.80
C LEU A 135 -2.77 5.79 -4.24
N ASN A 136 -3.96 6.33 -4.55
CA ASN A 136 -4.54 6.25 -5.90
C ASN A 136 -3.71 7.05 -6.90
N GLN A 137 -3.35 8.30 -6.57
CA GLN A 137 -2.50 9.13 -7.42
C GLN A 137 -1.12 8.51 -7.67
N LEU A 138 -0.56 7.85 -6.66
CA LEU A 138 0.70 7.12 -6.81
C LEU A 138 0.53 5.89 -7.69
N PHE A 139 -0.58 5.16 -7.53
CA PHE A 139 -0.88 4.00 -8.37
C PHE A 139 -0.99 4.38 -9.84
N ASP A 140 -1.75 5.41 -10.18
CA ASP A 140 -1.94 5.87 -11.56
C ASP A 140 -0.62 6.28 -12.22
N ARG A 141 0.29 6.91 -11.44
CA ARG A 141 1.62 7.30 -11.92
C ARG A 141 2.57 6.12 -12.08
N LEU A 142 2.49 5.14 -11.18
CA LEU A 142 3.45 4.04 -11.09
C LEU A 142 3.00 2.79 -11.87
N TYR A 143 1.73 2.69 -12.22
CA TYR A 143 1.19 1.56 -12.99
C TYR A 143 1.99 1.25 -14.27
N PRO A 144 2.40 2.24 -15.09
CA PRO A 144 3.21 1.99 -16.29
C PRO A 144 4.60 1.39 -15.99
N PHE A 145 5.08 1.48 -14.76
CA PHE A 145 6.37 0.94 -14.31
C PHE A 145 6.28 -0.46 -13.69
N GLY A 146 5.12 -1.11 -13.79
CA GLY A 146 4.93 -2.47 -13.28
C GLY A 146 4.56 -2.52 -11.81
N PHE A 147 3.95 -1.46 -11.28
CA PHE A 147 3.38 -1.48 -9.95
C PHE A 147 1.99 -2.08 -9.95
N PHE A 148 1.69 -2.77 -8.88
CA PHE A 148 0.45 -3.50 -8.68
C PHE A 148 -0.19 -3.14 -7.34
N ARG A 149 -1.51 -2.93 -7.34
CA ARG A 149 -2.26 -2.70 -6.11
C ARG A 149 -2.58 -4.04 -5.45
N SER A 150 -1.73 -4.46 -4.53
CA SER A 150 -1.86 -5.76 -3.85
C SER A 150 -2.94 -5.76 -2.76
N HIS A 151 -3.19 -4.58 -2.16
CA HIS A 151 -4.16 -4.38 -1.10
C HIS A 151 -4.70 -2.94 -1.14
N ARG A 152 -5.84 -2.66 -0.49
CA ARG A 152 -6.39 -1.28 -0.42
C ARG A 152 -5.38 -0.25 0.10
N SER A 153 -4.47 -0.68 0.96
CA SER A 153 -3.45 0.18 1.57
C SER A 153 -2.04 -0.06 1.03
N TYR A 154 -1.86 -0.91 0.01
CA TYR A 154 -0.54 -1.27 -0.49
C TYR A 154 -0.46 -1.28 -2.01
N ILE A 155 0.63 -0.71 -2.51
CA ILE A 155 1.08 -0.81 -3.90
C ILE A 155 2.47 -1.42 -3.88
N VAL A 156 2.74 -2.38 -4.73
CA VAL A 156 4.01 -3.11 -4.78
C VAL A 156 4.64 -3.03 -6.17
N ASN A 157 5.95 -2.92 -6.24
CA ASN A 157 6.69 -3.08 -7.48
C ASN A 157 6.85 -4.57 -7.80
N LEU A 158 6.13 -5.05 -8.82
CA LEU A 158 6.17 -6.48 -9.20
C LEU A 158 7.55 -6.94 -9.66
N GLN A 159 8.41 -6.05 -10.15
CA GLN A 159 9.78 -6.40 -10.54
C GLN A 159 10.67 -6.78 -9.34
N LYS A 160 10.25 -6.41 -8.14
CA LYS A 160 10.96 -6.71 -6.88
C LYS A 160 10.29 -7.80 -6.06
N VAL A 161 9.19 -8.36 -6.53
CA VAL A 161 8.54 -9.51 -5.88
C VAL A 161 9.33 -10.77 -6.18
N ARG A 162 9.74 -11.47 -5.12
CA ARG A 162 10.46 -12.74 -5.21
C ARG A 162 9.55 -13.94 -5.02
N GLU A 163 8.65 -13.87 -4.05
CA GLU A 163 7.83 -15.01 -3.66
C GLU A 163 6.39 -14.58 -3.38
N VAL A 164 5.43 -15.46 -3.67
CA VAL A 164 4.03 -15.34 -3.27
C VAL A 164 3.76 -16.43 -2.24
N ILE A 165 3.47 -16.05 -1.01
CA ILE A 165 3.24 -16.99 0.09
C ILE A 165 1.75 -17.08 0.37
N THR A 166 1.24 -18.31 0.48
CA THR A 166 -0.11 -18.60 0.96
C THR A 166 -0.02 -19.04 2.42
N TRP A 167 -0.50 -18.20 3.32
CA TRP A 167 -0.51 -18.51 4.76
C TRP A 167 -1.69 -19.36 5.18
N THR A 168 -2.86 -19.00 4.66
CA THR A 168 -4.13 -19.71 4.88
C THR A 168 -4.94 -19.71 3.59
N ARG A 169 -6.15 -20.29 3.60
CA ARG A 169 -7.06 -20.26 2.44
C ARG A 169 -7.38 -18.84 1.94
N ASN A 170 -7.27 -17.82 2.80
CA ASN A 170 -7.68 -16.44 2.50
C ASN A 170 -6.60 -15.40 2.83
N SER A 171 -5.37 -15.81 3.17
CA SER A 171 -4.29 -14.91 3.54
C SER A 171 -3.07 -15.16 2.67
N TYR A 172 -2.62 -14.12 1.98
CA TYR A 172 -1.52 -14.16 1.01
C TYR A 172 -0.58 -12.99 1.25
N SER A 173 0.69 -13.17 0.94
CA SER A 173 1.70 -12.11 0.99
C SER A 173 2.66 -12.21 -0.18
N LEU A 174 3.19 -11.07 -0.56
CA LEU A 174 4.26 -10.92 -1.52
C LEU A 174 5.55 -10.64 -0.74
N ILE A 175 6.56 -11.46 -0.95
CA ILE A 175 7.89 -11.24 -0.36
C ILE A 175 8.77 -10.56 -1.38
N LEU A 176 9.38 -9.46 -0.98
CA LEU A 176 10.24 -8.67 -1.83
C LEU A 176 11.70 -9.13 -1.75
N ASP A 177 12.45 -8.87 -2.81
CA ASP A 177 13.90 -9.10 -2.89
C ASP A 177 14.67 -7.87 -2.39
N ASP A 178 14.20 -7.28 -1.30
CA ASP A 178 14.88 -6.20 -0.61
C ASP A 178 15.75 -6.75 0.54
N SER A 179 16.60 -5.90 1.12
CA SER A 179 17.52 -6.29 2.20
C SER A 179 16.80 -6.80 3.45
N LYS A 180 15.55 -6.37 3.66
CA LYS A 180 14.71 -6.74 4.81
C LYS A 180 13.77 -7.90 4.51
N LYS A 181 13.72 -8.38 3.24
CA LYS A 181 12.72 -9.34 2.77
C LYS A 181 11.31 -8.91 3.18
N SER A 182 10.97 -7.67 2.84
CA SER A 182 9.71 -7.07 3.23
C SER A 182 8.53 -7.90 2.74
N SER A 183 7.53 -8.03 3.59
CA SER A 183 6.32 -8.79 3.31
C SER A 183 5.15 -7.83 3.09
N VAL A 184 4.56 -7.85 1.91
CA VAL A 184 3.45 -6.98 1.52
C VAL A 184 2.17 -7.81 1.43
N PRO A 185 1.08 -7.42 2.10
CA PRO A 185 -0.17 -8.18 2.05
C PRO A 185 -0.77 -8.19 0.64
N LEU A 186 -1.36 -9.33 0.27
CA LEU A 186 -2.08 -9.52 -0.98
C LEU A 186 -3.52 -9.94 -0.67
N SER A 187 -4.49 -9.14 -1.10
CA SER A 187 -5.89 -9.48 -0.91
C SER A 187 -6.30 -10.67 -1.79
N LYS A 188 -7.28 -11.45 -1.35
CA LYS A 188 -7.77 -12.63 -2.08
C LYS A 188 -8.25 -12.28 -3.48
N GLY A 189 -8.99 -11.16 -3.63
CA GLY A 189 -9.47 -10.69 -4.94
C GLY A 189 -8.32 -10.37 -5.90
N LYS A 190 -7.23 -9.83 -5.37
CA LYS A 190 -6.05 -9.47 -6.16
C LYS A 190 -5.12 -10.63 -6.53
N LEU A 191 -5.28 -11.79 -5.88
CA LEU A 191 -4.48 -12.97 -6.22
C LEU A 191 -4.75 -13.47 -7.64
N ASN A 192 -6.00 -13.47 -8.09
CA ASN A 192 -6.35 -13.92 -9.43
C ASN A 192 -5.81 -12.96 -10.49
N GLU A 193 -5.97 -11.66 -10.27
CA GLU A 193 -5.41 -10.62 -11.13
C GLU A 193 -3.87 -10.74 -11.23
N LEU A 194 -3.20 -10.96 -10.09
CA LEU A 194 -1.76 -11.21 -10.09
C LEU A 194 -1.38 -12.43 -10.91
N LYS A 195 -2.10 -13.57 -10.75
CA LYS A 195 -1.84 -14.80 -11.53
C LYS A 195 -1.97 -14.57 -13.04
N GLU A 196 -2.94 -13.78 -13.47
CA GLU A 196 -3.09 -13.40 -14.88
C GLU A 196 -1.90 -12.57 -15.37
N ILE A 197 -1.44 -11.60 -14.58
CA ILE A 197 -0.27 -10.77 -14.91
C ILE A 197 0.99 -11.61 -15.06
N ILE A 198 1.24 -12.55 -14.13
CA ILE A 198 2.43 -13.41 -14.15
C ILE A 198 2.24 -14.68 -15.00
N ARG A 199 1.06 -14.84 -15.64
CA ARG A 199 0.71 -15.95 -16.53
C ARG A 199 0.84 -17.35 -15.88
N MET A 200 0.33 -17.48 -14.66
CA MET A 200 0.26 -18.74 -13.92
C MET A 200 -1.13 -19.37 -13.99
#